data_ed58f8b2f5bb5a844fc993400dce81e8
#
_entry.id   ed58f8b2f5bb5a844fc993400dce81e8
#
_cell.length_a   1.000
_cell.length_b   1.000
_cell.length_c   1.000
_cell.angle_alpha   90.00
_cell.angle_beta   90.00
_cell.angle_gamma   90.00
#
_symmetry.space_group_name_H-M   'P 1'
#
loop_
_entity.id
_entity.type
_entity.pdbx_description
1 polymer ?
#
loop_
_entity_poly.entity_id
_entity_poly.type
_entity_poly.pdbx_seq_one_letter_code
_entity_poly.pdbx_strand_id
1 'polypeptide(L)'
;RDRDVIALTESIVARAQGNYASVEDIATDVKNKLGGETVGVIFPILSRNRFAICLKGIAMGAKKVVLMLSYPSDEVGNALLTYDQLDEAGINPYSDVLTLERYRELFGENVHEFTGVDYVEYYGNIIKEAGAEVEIIFANQAKTILNYTDCVINCDIHTRVRTKRILRENGAKVVCGLDDILTAPVNGSGFNAKYGLLGSNKSTED
;
A
#
# COMPACT_ATOMS: atom_id res chain seq x y z
N ARG A 1 0.43 5.76 39.70
CA ARG A 1 1.38 5.26 40.73
C ARG A 1 2.80 5.49 40.24
N ASP A 2 3.76 5.59 41.10
CA ASP A 2 5.16 5.66 40.71
C ASP A 2 5.51 4.41 39.88
N ARG A 3 6.11 4.62 38.68
CA ARG A 3 6.48 3.62 37.68
C ARG A 3 5.34 3.06 36.81
N ASP A 4 4.13 3.59 36.88
CA ASP A 4 3.10 3.25 35.88
C ASP A 4 3.49 3.86 34.53
N VAL A 5 3.32 3.08 33.45
CA VAL A 5 3.56 3.53 32.06
C VAL A 5 2.22 3.68 31.37
N ILE A 6 1.97 4.87 30.82
CA ILE A 6 0.79 5.12 30.01
C ILE A 6 1.25 5.17 28.55
N ALA A 7 0.74 4.26 27.73
CA ALA A 7 0.97 4.27 26.29
C ALA A 7 -0.25 4.84 25.56
N LEU A 8 -0.03 5.91 24.79
CA LEU A 8 -1.06 6.53 23.95
C LEU A 8 -0.82 6.15 22.50
N THR A 9 -1.87 5.71 21.81
CA THR A 9 -1.81 5.43 20.38
C THR A 9 -2.01 6.70 19.56
N GLU A 10 -1.48 6.72 18.35
CA GLU A 10 -1.69 7.83 17.40
C GLU A 10 -3.16 8.06 17.10
N SER A 11 -3.98 7.00 17.04
CA SER A 11 -5.43 7.12 16.83
C SER A 11 -6.13 7.93 17.92
N ILE A 12 -5.73 7.77 19.19
CA ILE A 12 -6.29 8.56 20.30
C ILE A 12 -5.90 10.03 20.17
N VAL A 13 -4.64 10.29 19.80
CA VAL A 13 -4.14 11.65 19.59
C VAL A 13 -4.89 12.32 18.43
N ALA A 14 -5.02 11.65 17.29
CA ALA A 14 -5.75 12.18 16.13
C ALA A 14 -7.21 12.50 16.46
N ARG A 15 -7.90 11.62 17.19
CA ARG A 15 -9.26 11.85 17.67
C ARG A 15 -9.37 13.06 18.59
N ALA A 16 -8.47 13.17 19.57
CA ALA A 16 -8.46 14.29 20.51
C ALA A 16 -8.19 15.63 19.83
N GLN A 17 -7.44 15.62 18.73
CA GLN A 17 -7.14 16.81 17.93
C GLN A 17 -8.20 17.11 16.86
N GLY A 18 -9.18 16.24 16.65
CA GLY A 18 -10.13 16.35 15.53
C GLY A 18 -9.43 16.25 14.16
N ASN A 19 -8.31 15.55 14.07
CA ASN A 19 -7.48 15.49 12.87
C ASN A 19 -7.94 14.34 11.95
N TYR A 20 -9.05 14.56 11.25
CA TYR A 20 -9.67 13.59 10.36
C TYR A 20 -9.47 13.95 8.88
N ALA A 21 -9.32 12.93 8.04
CA ALA A 21 -9.34 13.04 6.60
C ALA A 21 -10.20 11.91 6.01
N SER A 22 -10.94 12.20 4.96
CA SER A 22 -11.74 11.22 4.24
C SER A 22 -10.92 10.49 3.18
N VAL A 23 -11.47 9.42 2.61
CA VAL A 23 -10.86 8.73 1.45
C VAL A 23 -10.82 9.65 0.22
N GLU A 24 -11.80 10.55 0.08
CA GLU A 24 -11.88 11.56 -0.99
C GLU A 24 -10.75 12.60 -0.86
N ASP A 25 -10.37 12.98 0.36
CA ASP A 25 -9.23 13.87 0.59
C ASP A 25 -7.92 13.19 0.19
N ILE A 26 -7.76 11.91 0.54
CA ILE A 26 -6.62 11.08 0.08
C ILE A 26 -6.60 11.03 -1.45
N ALA A 27 -7.74 10.71 -2.08
CA ALA A 27 -7.85 10.62 -3.53
C ALA A 27 -7.48 11.94 -4.22
N THR A 28 -7.95 13.06 -3.67
CA THR A 28 -7.64 14.38 -4.19
C THR A 28 -6.16 14.69 -4.11
N ASP A 29 -5.50 14.41 -2.98
CA ASP A 29 -4.07 14.65 -2.82
C ASP A 29 -3.22 13.73 -3.71
N VAL A 30 -3.60 12.46 -3.82
CA VAL A 30 -2.96 11.49 -4.72
C VAL A 30 -3.06 11.96 -6.17
N LYS A 31 -4.25 12.34 -6.63
CA LYS A 31 -4.46 12.85 -7.98
C LYS A 31 -3.62 14.10 -8.26
N ASN A 32 -3.56 15.04 -7.32
CA ASN A 32 -2.78 16.27 -7.46
C ASN A 32 -1.28 15.99 -7.54
N LYS A 33 -0.76 15.01 -6.80
CA LYS A 33 0.66 14.68 -6.73
C LYS A 33 1.13 13.75 -7.85
N LEU A 34 0.28 12.80 -8.27
CA LEU A 34 0.65 11.75 -9.23
C LEU A 34 -0.05 11.88 -10.61
N GLY A 35 -0.90 12.88 -10.80
CA GLY A 35 -1.51 13.19 -12.10
C GLY A 35 -2.75 12.37 -12.47
N GLY A 36 -3.16 11.40 -11.66
CA GLY A 36 -4.43 10.68 -11.81
C GLY A 36 -4.51 9.64 -12.94
N GLU A 37 -3.41 9.31 -13.59
CA GLU A 37 -3.35 8.30 -14.65
C GLU A 37 -3.02 6.91 -14.06
N THR A 38 -1.94 6.27 -14.50
CA THR A 38 -1.51 4.98 -13.93
C THR A 38 -0.60 5.21 -12.73
N VAL A 39 -0.96 4.64 -11.59
CA VAL A 39 -0.17 4.70 -10.34
C VAL A 39 0.31 3.31 -9.96
N GLY A 40 1.61 3.17 -9.78
CA GLY A 40 2.21 1.99 -9.19
C GLY A 40 2.13 2.06 -7.67
N VAL A 41 1.64 1.01 -7.03
CA VAL A 41 1.54 0.93 -5.58
C VAL A 41 2.40 -0.23 -5.09
N ILE A 42 3.49 0.08 -4.40
CA ILE A 42 4.31 -0.93 -3.72
C ILE A 42 3.70 -1.17 -2.34
N PHE A 43 3.20 -2.38 -2.13
CA PHE A 43 2.47 -2.73 -0.94
C PHE A 43 3.07 -3.94 -0.22
N PRO A 44 3.91 -3.72 0.79
CA PRO A 44 4.63 -4.78 1.46
C PRO A 44 3.96 -5.33 2.72
N ILE A 45 2.77 -4.86 3.13
CA ILE A 45 2.10 -5.29 4.35
C ILE A 45 0.65 -5.68 4.08
N LEU A 46 0.31 -6.94 4.34
CA LEU A 46 -1.05 -7.46 4.21
C LEU A 46 -1.90 -7.00 5.40
N SER A 47 -2.85 -6.10 5.15
CA SER A 47 -3.70 -5.52 6.20
C SER A 47 -5.10 -5.21 5.69
N ARG A 48 -6.11 -5.54 6.49
CA ARG A 48 -7.52 -5.18 6.27
C ARG A 48 -7.93 -3.85 6.90
N ASN A 49 -7.08 -3.34 7.78
CA ASN A 49 -7.38 -2.17 8.58
C ASN A 49 -7.03 -0.87 7.84
N ARG A 50 -6.25 -0.03 8.49
CA ARG A 50 -5.89 1.31 8.00
C ARG A 50 -5.38 1.34 6.56
N PHE A 51 -4.66 0.30 6.12
CA PHE A 51 -4.11 0.30 4.78
C PHE A 51 -5.17 0.07 3.69
N ALA A 52 -6.19 -0.75 3.93
CA ALA A 52 -7.27 -0.93 2.96
C ALA A 52 -7.96 0.40 2.64
N ILE A 53 -8.17 1.25 3.66
CA ILE A 53 -8.71 2.61 3.50
C ILE A 53 -7.76 3.49 2.67
N CYS A 54 -6.45 3.43 2.95
CA CYS A 54 -5.46 4.16 2.16
C CYS A 54 -5.47 3.69 0.70
N LEU A 55 -5.51 2.38 0.45
CA LEU A 55 -5.57 1.80 -0.90
C LEU A 55 -6.82 2.26 -1.66
N LYS A 56 -7.99 2.30 -0.99
CA LYS A 56 -9.22 2.83 -1.56
C LYS A 56 -9.06 4.29 -2.01
N GLY A 57 -8.52 5.14 -1.13
CA GLY A 57 -8.26 6.54 -1.46
C GLY A 57 -7.24 6.71 -2.60
N ILE A 58 -6.18 5.90 -2.63
CA ILE A 58 -5.20 5.89 -3.73
C ILE A 58 -5.88 5.51 -5.05
N ALA A 59 -6.68 4.45 -5.04
CA ALA A 59 -7.38 3.97 -6.23
C ALA A 59 -8.39 4.99 -6.77
N MET A 60 -9.16 5.65 -5.89
CA MET A 60 -10.07 6.74 -6.29
C MET A 60 -9.32 7.92 -6.93
N GLY A 61 -8.05 8.11 -6.61
CA GLY A 61 -7.20 9.17 -7.17
C GLY A 61 -6.52 8.81 -8.51
N ALA A 62 -6.73 7.60 -9.05
CA ALA A 62 -6.07 7.10 -10.26
C ALA A 62 -7.06 6.45 -11.22
N LYS A 63 -6.73 6.42 -12.53
CA LYS A 63 -7.50 5.65 -13.53
C LYS A 63 -7.13 4.17 -13.49
N LYS A 64 -5.85 3.86 -13.25
CA LYS A 64 -5.32 2.51 -13.15
C LYS A 64 -4.35 2.39 -11.99
N VAL A 65 -4.45 1.31 -11.25
CA VAL A 65 -3.50 0.93 -10.20
C VAL A 65 -2.78 -0.34 -10.60
N VAL A 66 -1.45 -0.28 -10.61
CA VAL A 66 -0.58 -1.46 -10.66
C VAL A 66 -0.15 -1.76 -9.23
N LEU A 67 -0.76 -2.76 -8.62
CA LEU A 67 -0.47 -3.17 -7.25
C LEU A 67 0.63 -4.23 -7.23
N MET A 68 1.76 -3.89 -6.63
CA MET A 68 2.88 -4.81 -6.45
C MET A 68 2.90 -5.34 -5.02
N LEU A 69 2.65 -6.64 -4.87
CA LEU A 69 2.67 -7.36 -3.61
C LEU A 69 4.00 -8.09 -3.43
N SER A 70 4.51 -8.09 -2.20
CA SER A 70 5.64 -8.94 -1.81
C SER A 70 5.20 -10.37 -1.61
N TYR A 71 6.08 -11.34 -1.91
CA TYR A 71 5.85 -12.76 -1.72
C TYR A 71 7.15 -13.48 -1.34
N PRO A 72 7.16 -14.62 -0.68
CA PRO A 72 6.00 -15.38 -0.21
C PRO A 72 5.25 -14.72 0.94
N SER A 73 5.89 -13.82 1.68
CA SER A 73 5.31 -13.11 2.81
C SER A 73 5.56 -11.61 2.73
N ASP A 74 4.79 -10.85 3.51
CA ASP A 74 5.01 -9.43 3.71
C ASP A 74 6.20 -9.14 4.65
N GLU A 75 6.53 -7.86 4.85
CA GLU A 75 7.66 -7.44 5.70
C GLU A 75 7.45 -7.69 7.20
N VAL A 76 6.25 -8.05 7.64
CA VAL A 76 5.92 -8.37 9.03
C VAL A 76 5.55 -9.84 9.26
N GLY A 77 5.69 -10.67 8.23
CA GLY A 77 5.56 -12.13 8.32
C GLY A 77 4.18 -12.69 8.00
N ASN A 78 3.23 -11.89 7.49
CA ASN A 78 1.99 -12.45 6.96
C ASN A 78 2.26 -13.09 5.59
N ALA A 79 1.97 -14.38 5.47
CA ALA A 79 2.30 -15.14 4.26
C ALA A 79 1.14 -15.16 3.25
N LEU A 80 1.46 -14.93 1.97
CA LEU A 80 0.63 -15.26 0.82
C LEU A 80 0.85 -16.71 0.38
N LEU A 81 2.07 -17.20 0.54
CA LEU A 81 2.54 -18.53 0.13
C LEU A 81 3.52 -19.09 1.15
N THR A 82 3.66 -20.39 1.19
CA THR A 82 4.73 -21.07 1.91
C THR A 82 6.00 -21.15 1.04
N TYR A 83 7.14 -21.35 1.66
CA TYR A 83 8.38 -21.63 0.91
C TYR A 83 8.32 -22.96 0.18
N ASP A 84 7.66 -23.99 0.75
CA ASP A 84 7.48 -25.29 0.09
C ASP A 84 6.72 -25.13 -1.23
N GLN A 85 5.66 -24.31 -1.27
CA GLN A 85 4.93 -24.00 -2.50
C GLN A 85 5.82 -23.35 -3.57
N LEU A 86 6.73 -22.46 -3.18
CA LEU A 86 7.67 -21.84 -4.10
C LEU A 86 8.68 -22.84 -4.64
N ASP A 87 9.21 -23.70 -3.77
CA ASP A 87 10.20 -24.73 -4.14
C ASP A 87 9.60 -25.75 -5.09
N GLU A 88 8.37 -26.22 -4.85
CA GLU A 88 7.63 -27.12 -5.73
C GLU A 88 7.34 -26.48 -7.09
N ALA A 89 7.03 -25.18 -7.13
CA ALA A 89 6.80 -24.46 -8.38
C ALA A 89 8.09 -24.04 -9.11
N GLY A 90 9.26 -24.18 -8.47
CA GLY A 90 10.55 -23.75 -9.01
C GLY A 90 10.68 -22.23 -9.12
N ILE A 91 10.04 -21.47 -8.23
CA ILE A 91 9.99 -20.00 -8.22
C ILE A 91 11.01 -19.44 -7.25
N ASN A 92 11.84 -18.51 -7.72
CA ASN A 92 12.78 -17.77 -6.90
C ASN A 92 12.23 -16.39 -6.53
N PRO A 93 11.80 -16.17 -5.28
CA PRO A 93 11.19 -14.89 -4.87
C PRO A 93 12.15 -13.70 -4.92
N TYR A 94 13.46 -13.91 -5.01
CA TYR A 94 14.46 -12.83 -5.11
C TYR A 94 14.60 -12.27 -6.53
N SER A 95 14.25 -13.05 -7.56
CA SER A 95 14.44 -12.66 -8.96
C SER A 95 13.15 -12.66 -9.77
N ASP A 96 12.23 -13.55 -9.46
CA ASP A 96 11.08 -13.81 -10.31
C ASP A 96 9.96 -12.81 -10.07
N VAL A 97 9.27 -12.48 -11.15
CA VAL A 97 8.10 -11.62 -11.15
C VAL A 97 6.92 -12.42 -11.65
N LEU A 98 5.84 -12.46 -10.88
CA LEU A 98 4.63 -13.15 -11.26
C LEU A 98 3.53 -12.13 -11.61
N THR A 99 2.81 -12.39 -12.70
CA THR A 99 1.51 -11.75 -12.96
C THR A 99 0.43 -12.42 -12.11
N LEU A 100 -0.72 -11.76 -11.95
CA LEU A 100 -1.86 -12.35 -11.25
C LEU A 100 -2.29 -13.68 -11.88
N GLU A 101 -2.32 -13.75 -13.21
CA GLU A 101 -2.67 -14.97 -13.95
C GLU A 101 -1.70 -16.11 -13.60
N ARG A 102 -0.39 -15.85 -13.70
CA ARG A 102 0.64 -16.85 -13.39
C ARG A 102 0.61 -17.28 -11.93
N TYR A 103 0.36 -16.35 -11.02
CA TYR A 103 0.20 -16.64 -9.59
C TYR A 103 -0.98 -17.61 -9.37
N ARG A 104 -2.14 -17.32 -9.99
CA ARG A 104 -3.34 -18.15 -9.87
C ARG A 104 -3.20 -19.53 -10.53
N GLU A 105 -2.50 -19.61 -11.65
CA GLU A 105 -2.17 -20.90 -12.29
C GLU A 105 -1.33 -21.80 -11.39
N LEU A 106 -0.33 -21.25 -10.73
CA LEU A 106 0.61 -22.01 -9.90
C LEU A 106 0.04 -22.36 -8.52
N PHE A 107 -0.66 -21.43 -7.89
CA PHE A 107 -0.99 -21.52 -6.47
C PHE A 107 -2.49 -21.49 -6.17
N GLY A 108 -3.34 -21.22 -7.17
CA GLY A 108 -4.79 -21.13 -6.97
C GLY A 108 -5.20 -19.96 -6.09
N GLU A 109 -6.29 -20.16 -5.36
CA GLU A 109 -6.77 -19.25 -4.32
C GLU A 109 -6.10 -19.60 -2.99
N ASN A 110 -5.44 -18.62 -2.38
CA ASN A 110 -4.79 -18.78 -1.08
C ASN A 110 -5.45 -17.84 -0.06
N VAL A 111 -6.08 -18.43 0.93
CA VAL A 111 -6.67 -17.69 2.05
C VAL A 111 -5.70 -17.63 3.22
N HIS A 112 -5.58 -16.47 3.82
CA HIS A 112 -4.75 -16.28 4.99
C HIS A 112 -5.27 -17.11 6.17
N GLU A 113 -4.41 -17.91 6.78
CA GLU A 113 -4.76 -18.93 7.79
C GLU A 113 -5.64 -18.40 8.92
N PHE A 114 -5.30 -17.25 9.49
CA PHE A 114 -6.02 -16.70 10.65
C PHE A 114 -7.23 -15.84 10.27
N THR A 115 -7.24 -15.24 9.08
CA THR A 115 -8.29 -14.29 8.71
C THR A 115 -9.31 -14.87 7.74
N GLY A 116 -8.98 -15.98 7.08
CA GLY A 116 -9.81 -16.60 6.04
C GLY A 116 -10.00 -15.72 4.80
N VAL A 117 -9.14 -14.72 4.60
CA VAL A 117 -9.23 -13.75 3.51
C VAL A 117 -8.21 -14.08 2.44
N ASP A 118 -8.63 -14.16 1.17
CA ASP A 118 -7.73 -14.05 0.03
C ASP A 118 -7.38 -12.56 -0.17
N TYR A 119 -6.20 -12.16 0.26
CA TYR A 119 -5.77 -10.76 0.19
C TYR A 119 -5.60 -10.25 -1.24
N VAL A 120 -5.28 -11.13 -2.16
CA VAL A 120 -5.11 -10.77 -3.58
C VAL A 120 -6.46 -10.37 -4.18
N GLU A 121 -7.49 -11.17 -3.94
CA GLU A 121 -8.85 -10.85 -4.34
C GLU A 121 -9.38 -9.62 -3.60
N TYR A 122 -9.17 -9.55 -2.30
CA TYR A 122 -9.63 -8.45 -1.45
C TYR A 122 -9.12 -7.10 -1.93
N TYR A 123 -7.81 -6.97 -2.21
CA TYR A 123 -7.26 -5.71 -2.71
C TYR A 123 -7.69 -5.42 -4.15
N GLY A 124 -7.80 -6.44 -4.99
CA GLY A 124 -8.34 -6.30 -6.34
C GLY A 124 -9.75 -5.72 -6.35
N ASN A 125 -10.60 -6.19 -5.43
CA ASN A 125 -11.96 -5.70 -5.28
C ASN A 125 -12.01 -4.27 -4.76
N ILE A 126 -11.20 -3.90 -3.75
CA ILE A 126 -11.11 -2.50 -3.27
C ILE A 126 -10.78 -1.55 -4.41
N ILE A 127 -9.80 -1.89 -5.27
CA ILE A 127 -9.39 -1.03 -6.37
C ILE A 127 -10.50 -0.90 -7.42
N LYS A 128 -11.16 -2.01 -7.79
CA LYS A 128 -12.28 -2.02 -8.75
C LYS A 128 -13.49 -1.25 -8.23
N GLU A 129 -13.86 -1.44 -6.98
CA GLU A 129 -14.96 -0.72 -6.33
C GLU A 129 -14.69 0.77 -6.20
N ALA A 130 -13.42 1.18 -6.08
CA ALA A 130 -13.00 2.57 -6.14
C ALA A 130 -13.06 3.18 -7.54
N GLY A 131 -13.37 2.39 -8.58
CA GLY A 131 -13.53 2.85 -9.97
C GLY A 131 -12.25 2.85 -10.80
N ALA A 132 -11.15 2.28 -10.32
CA ALA A 132 -9.90 2.17 -11.06
C ALA A 132 -9.74 0.80 -11.74
N GLU A 133 -9.03 0.79 -12.86
CA GLU A 133 -8.50 -0.46 -13.42
C GLU A 133 -7.43 -1.03 -12.49
N VAL A 134 -7.36 -2.36 -12.37
CA VAL A 134 -6.38 -3.03 -11.51
C VAL A 134 -5.51 -3.99 -12.30
N GLU A 135 -4.21 -3.92 -12.02
CA GLU A 135 -3.23 -4.93 -12.41
C GLU A 135 -2.45 -5.32 -11.16
N ILE A 136 -2.36 -6.63 -10.86
CA ILE A 136 -1.64 -7.13 -9.68
C ILE A 136 -0.42 -7.90 -10.15
N ILE A 137 0.73 -7.57 -9.56
CA ILE A 137 2.00 -8.26 -9.78
C ILE A 137 2.63 -8.63 -8.44
N PHE A 138 3.46 -9.67 -8.46
CA PHE A 138 4.20 -10.12 -7.29
C PHE A 138 5.70 -9.99 -7.57
N ALA A 139 6.37 -9.19 -6.76
CA ALA A 139 7.80 -8.94 -6.90
C ALA A 139 8.39 -8.38 -5.61
N ASN A 140 9.65 -8.71 -5.35
CA ASN A 140 10.39 -8.23 -4.17
C ASN A 140 11.44 -7.16 -4.49
N GLN A 141 11.64 -6.84 -5.76
CA GLN A 141 12.51 -5.75 -6.18
C GLN A 141 11.68 -4.51 -6.50
N ALA A 142 11.82 -3.45 -5.72
CA ALA A 142 11.03 -2.22 -5.86
C ALA A 142 11.06 -1.63 -7.29
N LYS A 143 12.20 -1.70 -7.97
CA LYS A 143 12.35 -1.20 -9.35
C LYS A 143 11.46 -1.90 -10.38
N THR A 144 10.95 -3.09 -10.08
CA THR A 144 10.07 -3.85 -11.00
C THR A 144 8.83 -3.06 -11.38
N ILE A 145 8.28 -2.25 -10.47
CA ILE A 145 7.10 -1.43 -10.73
C ILE A 145 7.31 -0.44 -11.88
N LEU A 146 8.56 -0.03 -12.14
CA LEU A 146 8.92 0.92 -13.18
C LEU A 146 8.76 0.37 -14.60
N ASN A 147 8.59 -0.94 -14.76
CA ASN A 147 8.22 -1.54 -16.04
C ASN A 147 6.76 -1.23 -16.44
N TYR A 148 5.95 -0.73 -15.49
CA TYR A 148 4.53 -0.49 -15.65
C TYR A 148 4.17 1.01 -15.60
N THR A 149 4.85 1.77 -14.73
CA THR A 149 4.62 3.20 -14.57
C THR A 149 5.80 3.88 -13.87
N ASP A 150 6.02 5.15 -14.16
CA ASP A 150 7.04 6.01 -13.52
C ASP A 150 6.47 6.89 -12.39
N CYS A 151 5.17 6.74 -12.08
CA CYS A 151 4.48 7.41 -10.97
C CYS A 151 4.14 6.39 -9.89
N VAL A 152 4.82 6.45 -8.74
CA VAL A 152 4.79 5.39 -7.72
C VAL A 152 4.45 5.92 -6.34
N ILE A 153 3.53 5.23 -5.66
CA ILE A 153 3.33 5.34 -4.21
C ILE A 153 3.97 4.13 -3.54
N ASN A 154 4.93 4.40 -2.69
CA ASN A 154 5.55 3.39 -1.85
C ASN A 154 4.89 3.34 -0.47
N CYS A 155 4.23 2.24 -0.17
CA CYS A 155 3.54 2.02 1.11
C CYS A 155 4.40 1.29 2.15
N ASP A 156 5.67 1.06 1.84
CA ASP A 156 6.67 0.54 2.76
C ASP A 156 6.85 1.48 3.97
N ILE A 157 6.84 0.93 5.16
CA ILE A 157 6.96 1.68 6.40
C ILE A 157 8.41 1.71 6.88
N HIS A 158 9.06 0.57 6.94
CA HIS A 158 10.37 0.40 7.58
C HIS A 158 11.53 0.82 6.68
N THR A 159 11.50 0.43 5.41
CA THR A 159 12.55 0.71 4.43
C THR A 159 12.20 1.82 3.44
N ARG A 160 11.12 2.59 3.68
CA ARG A 160 10.56 3.57 2.74
C ARG A 160 11.57 4.56 2.17
N VAL A 161 12.51 5.02 2.97
CA VAL A 161 13.55 5.98 2.51
C VAL A 161 14.45 5.33 1.47
N ARG A 162 14.87 4.09 1.72
CA ARG A 162 15.67 3.29 0.79
C ARG A 162 14.89 3.00 -0.48
N THR A 163 13.64 2.57 -0.37
CA THR A 163 12.78 2.24 -1.50
C THR A 163 12.54 3.48 -2.39
N LYS A 164 12.20 4.63 -1.81
CA LYS A 164 12.07 5.90 -2.54
C LYS A 164 13.36 6.26 -3.30
N ARG A 165 14.52 6.08 -2.67
CA ARG A 165 15.82 6.35 -3.31
C ARG A 165 16.04 5.42 -4.50
N ILE A 166 15.84 4.11 -4.34
CA ILE A 166 15.98 3.12 -5.42
C ILE A 166 15.09 3.49 -6.62
N LEU A 167 13.83 3.84 -6.38
CA LEU A 167 12.91 4.22 -7.45
C LEU A 167 13.39 5.46 -8.21
N ARG A 168 13.82 6.49 -7.51
CA ARG A 168 14.34 7.72 -8.14
C ARG A 168 15.61 7.47 -8.94
N GLU A 169 16.55 6.70 -8.40
CA GLU A 169 17.81 6.32 -9.07
C GLU A 169 17.56 5.47 -10.33
N ASN A 170 16.41 4.78 -10.43
CA ASN A 170 16.04 3.96 -11.57
C ASN A 170 15.01 4.61 -12.52
N GLY A 171 14.78 5.91 -12.41
CA GLY A 171 14.04 6.68 -13.42
C GLY A 171 12.57 6.94 -13.12
N ALA A 172 12.09 6.70 -11.90
CA ALA A 172 10.76 7.14 -11.51
C ALA A 172 10.63 8.66 -11.60
N LYS A 173 9.57 9.15 -12.22
CA LYS A 173 9.30 10.61 -12.34
C LYS A 173 8.72 11.17 -11.05
N VAL A 174 7.75 10.43 -10.47
CA VAL A 174 7.09 10.83 -9.24
C VAL A 174 7.16 9.67 -8.26
N VAL A 175 7.70 9.93 -7.08
CA VAL A 175 7.79 8.95 -5.99
C VAL A 175 7.27 9.59 -4.72
N CYS A 176 6.14 9.11 -4.25
CA CYS A 176 5.58 9.43 -2.95
C CYS A 176 5.63 8.20 -2.03
N GLY A 177 5.68 8.42 -0.73
CA GLY A 177 5.32 7.42 0.27
C GLY A 177 4.01 7.79 0.94
N LEU A 178 3.51 6.96 1.83
CA LEU A 178 2.37 7.34 2.69
C LEU A 178 2.69 8.58 3.55
N ASP A 179 3.96 8.79 3.86
CA ASP A 179 4.47 9.97 4.56
C ASP A 179 4.46 11.26 3.72
N ASP A 180 4.23 11.17 2.41
CA ASP A 180 4.10 12.33 1.53
C ASP A 180 2.65 12.67 1.19
N ILE A 181 1.67 11.82 1.55
CA ILE A 181 0.24 12.05 1.30
C ILE A 181 -0.39 12.71 2.52
N LEU A 182 -1.20 13.76 2.29
CA LEU A 182 -1.82 14.61 3.33
C LEU A 182 -0.77 15.22 4.30
N THR A 183 0.29 15.79 3.73
CA THR A 183 1.26 16.62 4.47
C THR A 183 0.82 18.06 4.63
N ALA A 184 -0.25 18.46 3.95
CA ALA A 184 -0.96 19.72 4.06
C ALA A 184 -2.47 19.45 4.00
N PRO A 185 -3.33 20.36 4.46
CA PRO A 185 -4.77 20.17 4.41
C PRO A 185 -5.26 20.16 2.95
N VAL A 186 -6.15 19.22 2.65
CA VAL A 186 -6.87 19.13 1.37
C VAL A 186 -8.34 19.30 1.66
N ASN A 187 -9.01 20.27 1.02
CA ASN A 187 -10.42 20.61 1.28
C ASN A 187 -10.74 20.85 2.77
N GLY A 188 -9.78 21.32 3.55
CA GLY A 188 -9.95 21.50 4.99
C GLY A 188 -9.76 20.23 5.83
N SER A 189 -9.24 19.16 5.25
CA SER A 189 -8.96 17.90 5.94
C SER A 189 -7.94 18.03 7.06
N GLY A 190 -7.93 17.04 7.94
CA GLY A 190 -6.79 16.77 8.82
C GLY A 190 -5.56 16.35 8.01
N PHE A 191 -4.39 16.65 8.56
CA PHE A 191 -3.10 16.35 7.92
C PHE A 191 -2.01 16.15 8.96
N ASN A 192 -0.86 15.64 8.51
CA ASN A 192 0.35 15.62 9.33
C ASN A 192 1.53 16.09 8.46
N ALA A 193 2.07 17.28 8.77
CA ALA A 193 3.10 17.95 7.97
C ALA A 193 4.41 17.15 7.85
N LYS A 194 4.71 16.26 8.81
CA LYS A 194 5.96 15.51 8.87
C LYS A 194 5.83 14.08 8.37
N TYR A 195 4.70 13.45 8.63
CA TYR A 195 4.51 12.01 8.43
C TYR A 195 3.31 11.66 7.55
N GLY A 196 2.59 12.63 7.02
CA GLY A 196 1.44 12.39 6.14
C GLY A 196 0.46 11.36 6.72
N LEU A 197 0.08 10.37 5.92
CA LEU A 197 -0.79 9.27 6.34
C LEU A 197 -0.17 8.32 7.37
N LEU A 198 1.15 8.34 7.57
CA LEU A 198 1.82 7.59 8.65
C LEU A 198 1.74 8.31 10.00
N GLY A 199 1.30 9.55 10.02
CA GLY A 199 1.22 10.35 11.22
C GLY A 199 -0.10 10.23 11.99
N SER A 200 -0.30 11.19 12.91
CA SER A 200 -1.47 11.25 13.77
C SER A 200 -2.69 11.86 13.06
N ASN A 201 -3.08 11.30 11.95
CA ASN A 201 -4.36 11.56 11.32
C ASN A 201 -5.18 10.27 11.29
N LYS A 202 -6.48 10.37 11.10
CA LYS A 202 -7.37 9.23 10.99
C LYS A 202 -8.28 9.41 9.78
N SER A 203 -8.25 8.48 8.87
CA SER A 203 -9.27 8.35 7.83
C SER A 203 -10.49 7.60 8.37
N THR A 204 -11.67 8.05 8.00
CA THR A 204 -12.95 7.41 8.28
C THR A 204 -13.68 7.21 6.97
N GLU A 205 -14.51 6.18 6.90
CA GLU A 205 -15.46 5.96 5.80
C GLU A 205 -16.85 6.53 6.10
N ASP A 206 -17.05 7.12 7.29
CA ASP A 206 -18.32 7.69 7.73
C ASP A 206 -18.44 9.17 7.36
#